data_739231bb4b2b23211688c6f4b6e32269
#
_entry.id   739231bb4b2b23211688c6f4b6e32269
#
_cell.length_a   1.000
_cell.length_b   1.000
_cell.length_c   1.000
_cell.angle_alpha   90.00
_cell.angle_beta   90.00
_cell.angle_gamma   90.00
#
_symmetry.space_group_name_H-M   'P 1'
#
loop_
_entity.id
_entity.type
_entity.pdbx_description
1 polymer ?
#
loop_
_entity_poly.entity_id
_entity_poly.type
_entity_poly.pdbx_seq_one_letter_code
_entity_poly.pdbx_strand_id
1 'polypeptide(L)'
;MDVIQNLFMGFSIALTAQNLLLAFIGSLLGTLIGVLPGIGPAAGCAMLIPLTFQMGPTGAIILLTSLFYGTQYGGTITSVLMNVPGEAASAITCLDGYAMAKQGRAGVALSIAAIGSFIGGTFATIALVFAAGPLTRWALEFGPVEFFALIMLGISMLTGLAGKSVIKALMMGVFGLALAMIGIDPIRGSPRFTFDRVELMDGIGFVPVIMGLFGLAEILENAEQPFAQMVLARMSTLIPTRQDIRDSVGPILRGSFIGTALGLVPGITNSASSFLAYVAEKKASKHPELFGTGMIAGVAGPETANNAHANGALIPLFTLGIPSSPTIAVIMGAFMMHGLIPGPLLFKEHAEVAWGVIASFYVGNVILLILNLPLIGIWVKILKIPYGILCGVIMAFMILGAYSVSSSAFDVAVMLLFGVVGYLLRKFDFPLAPIVLTLILGPLMERSLRQSLEISQGSFGIFFSSPIATVLLALAVLFLIAPAFKFFRKGKVVISGDGEAA
;
A
#
# COMPACT_ATOMS: atom_id res chain seq x y z
N MET A 1 24.74 7.44 -15.39
CA MET A 1 24.00 6.85 -16.54
C MET A 1 22.76 7.68 -16.81
N ASP A 2 22.39 7.83 -18.06
CA ASP A 2 21.16 8.51 -18.46
C ASP A 2 19.93 7.70 -17.98
N VAL A 3 18.84 8.36 -17.60
CA VAL A 3 17.58 7.74 -17.15
C VAL A 3 17.09 6.70 -18.16
N ILE A 4 17.27 6.99 -19.45
CA ILE A 4 16.89 6.11 -20.56
C ILE A 4 17.73 4.81 -20.54
N GLN A 5 19.04 4.90 -20.35
CA GLN A 5 19.92 3.71 -20.28
C GLN A 5 19.57 2.82 -19.10
N ASN A 6 19.29 3.43 -17.94
CA ASN A 6 18.85 2.70 -16.75
C ASN A 6 17.50 2.02 -16.97
N LEU A 7 16.58 2.66 -17.65
CA LEU A 7 15.29 2.07 -17.98
C LEU A 7 15.44 0.88 -18.95
N PHE A 8 16.30 0.97 -19.96
CA PHE A 8 16.60 -0.15 -20.85
C PHE A 8 17.24 -1.32 -20.10
N MET A 9 18.19 -1.05 -19.18
CA MET A 9 18.73 -2.07 -18.27
C MET A 9 17.60 -2.69 -17.44
N GLY A 10 16.70 -1.87 -16.87
CA GLY A 10 15.55 -2.35 -16.11
C GLY A 10 14.66 -3.29 -16.95
N PHE A 11 14.36 -2.94 -18.20
CA PHE A 11 13.57 -3.80 -19.08
C PHE A 11 14.30 -5.11 -19.41
N SER A 12 15.62 -5.12 -19.61
CA SER A 12 16.37 -6.35 -19.83
C SER A 12 16.27 -7.31 -18.65
N ILE A 13 16.15 -6.80 -17.43
CA ILE A 13 15.96 -7.57 -16.20
C ILE A 13 14.49 -8.00 -16.05
N ALA A 14 13.55 -7.09 -16.20
CA ALA A 14 12.12 -7.37 -16.04
C ALA A 14 11.59 -8.38 -17.05
N LEU A 15 12.13 -8.39 -18.27
CA LEU A 15 11.73 -9.28 -19.35
C LEU A 15 12.43 -10.65 -19.33
N THR A 16 13.27 -10.94 -18.34
CA THR A 16 13.78 -12.31 -18.16
C THR A 16 12.62 -13.27 -17.92
N ALA A 17 12.72 -14.51 -18.38
CA ALA A 17 11.65 -15.50 -18.25
C ALA A 17 11.20 -15.69 -16.80
N GLN A 18 12.15 -15.67 -15.85
CA GLN A 18 11.86 -15.79 -14.42
C GLN A 18 11.05 -14.58 -13.91
N ASN A 19 11.48 -13.36 -14.20
CA ASN A 19 10.82 -12.14 -13.72
C ASN A 19 9.46 -11.92 -14.38
N LEU A 20 9.32 -12.29 -15.67
CA LEU A 20 8.02 -12.32 -16.35
C LEU A 20 7.04 -13.30 -15.70
N LEU A 21 7.53 -14.51 -15.35
CA LEU A 21 6.71 -15.50 -14.65
C LEU A 21 6.29 -14.99 -13.27
N LEU A 22 7.21 -14.36 -12.52
CA LEU A 22 6.92 -13.81 -11.21
C LEU A 22 5.95 -12.62 -11.29
N ALA A 23 6.09 -11.74 -12.28
CA ALA A 23 5.15 -10.66 -12.55
C ALA A 23 3.76 -11.20 -12.90
N PHE A 24 3.69 -12.28 -13.72
CA PHE A 24 2.43 -12.94 -14.07
C PHE A 24 1.77 -13.58 -12.85
N ILE A 25 2.53 -14.37 -12.05
CA ILE A 25 2.03 -15.02 -10.83
C ILE A 25 1.55 -13.97 -9.83
N GLY A 26 2.34 -12.89 -9.61
CA GLY A 26 1.96 -11.80 -8.73
C GLY A 26 0.65 -11.12 -9.18
N SER A 27 0.55 -10.77 -10.46
CA SER A 27 -0.65 -10.18 -11.05
C SER A 27 -1.88 -11.10 -10.94
N LEU A 28 -1.70 -12.39 -11.20
CA LEU A 28 -2.75 -13.40 -11.10
C LEU A 28 -3.26 -13.54 -9.66
N LEU A 29 -2.34 -13.76 -8.72
CA LEU A 29 -2.69 -13.88 -7.30
C LEU A 29 -3.25 -12.58 -6.73
N GLY A 30 -2.70 -11.44 -7.15
CA GLY A 30 -3.22 -10.13 -6.78
C GLY A 30 -4.66 -9.93 -7.24
N THR A 31 -4.94 -10.20 -8.52
CA THR A 31 -6.31 -10.12 -9.05
C THR A 31 -7.24 -11.07 -8.30
N LEU A 32 -6.78 -12.30 -8.00
CA LEU A 32 -7.54 -13.26 -7.20
C LEU A 32 -7.89 -12.70 -5.81
N ILE A 33 -6.90 -12.17 -5.10
CA ILE A 33 -7.09 -11.56 -3.78
C ILE A 33 -8.04 -10.36 -3.85
N GLY A 34 -7.88 -9.50 -4.85
CA GLY A 34 -8.74 -8.33 -5.05
C GLY A 34 -10.19 -8.69 -5.37
N VAL A 35 -10.40 -9.80 -6.08
CA VAL A 35 -11.74 -10.35 -6.38
C VAL A 35 -12.41 -10.91 -5.11
N LEU A 36 -11.64 -11.29 -4.08
CA LEU A 36 -12.17 -11.86 -2.85
C LEU A 36 -12.44 -10.75 -1.83
N PRO A 37 -13.72 -10.37 -1.59
CA PRO A 37 -14.02 -9.33 -0.62
C PRO A 37 -13.49 -9.70 0.76
N GLY A 38 -12.86 -8.71 1.42
CA GLY A 38 -12.40 -8.87 2.78
C GLY A 38 -10.95 -9.36 2.91
N ILE A 39 -10.20 -9.50 1.81
CA ILE A 39 -8.75 -9.72 1.87
C ILE A 39 -8.07 -8.51 1.24
N GLY A 40 -7.51 -7.65 2.06
CA GLY A 40 -6.83 -6.46 1.59
C GLY A 40 -5.45 -6.74 0.97
N PRO A 41 -4.92 -5.79 0.17
CA PRO A 41 -3.63 -5.95 -0.49
C PRO A 41 -2.46 -6.13 0.50
N ALA A 42 -2.54 -5.55 1.69
CA ALA A 42 -1.50 -5.71 2.72
C ALA A 42 -1.44 -7.16 3.23
N ALA A 43 -2.60 -7.78 3.47
CA ALA A 43 -2.69 -9.18 3.84
C ALA A 43 -2.15 -10.08 2.73
N GLY A 44 -2.56 -9.82 1.48
CA GLY A 44 -2.07 -10.56 0.32
C GLY A 44 -0.56 -10.52 0.16
N CYS A 45 0.05 -9.33 0.26
CA CYS A 45 1.50 -9.19 0.23
C CYS A 45 2.17 -9.93 1.41
N ALA A 46 1.63 -9.77 2.62
CA ALA A 46 2.17 -10.41 3.82
C ALA A 46 2.20 -11.93 3.71
N MET A 47 1.14 -12.54 3.15
CA MET A 47 1.05 -13.98 2.94
C MET A 47 2.10 -14.53 1.98
N LEU A 48 2.52 -13.73 0.98
CA LEU A 48 3.49 -14.17 -0.02
C LEU A 48 4.95 -13.87 0.36
N ILE A 49 5.21 -13.02 1.35
CA ILE A 49 6.59 -12.73 1.80
C ILE A 49 7.41 -14.01 2.03
N PRO A 50 6.91 -15.04 2.75
CA PRO A 50 7.69 -16.25 2.99
C PRO A 50 8.14 -16.97 1.70
N LEU A 51 7.32 -16.94 0.65
CA LEU A 51 7.68 -17.54 -0.63
C LEU A 51 8.85 -16.80 -1.29
N THR A 52 9.05 -15.54 -0.95
CA THR A 52 10.12 -14.72 -1.55
C THR A 52 11.52 -15.04 -1.00
N PHE A 53 11.66 -15.74 0.13
CA PHE A 53 12.95 -16.04 0.74
C PHE A 53 13.90 -16.83 -0.16
N GLN A 54 13.36 -17.70 -1.01
CA GLN A 54 14.16 -18.51 -1.93
C GLN A 54 14.36 -17.81 -3.29
N MET A 55 13.85 -16.58 -3.44
CA MET A 55 13.93 -15.82 -4.70
C MET A 55 15.05 -14.79 -4.61
N GLY A 56 15.62 -14.42 -5.76
CA GLY A 56 16.48 -13.25 -5.82
C GLY A 56 15.70 -11.97 -5.51
N PRO A 57 16.38 -10.94 -4.96
CA PRO A 57 15.72 -9.72 -4.48
C PRO A 57 14.80 -9.06 -5.52
N THR A 58 15.24 -8.93 -6.76
CA THR A 58 14.46 -8.34 -7.84
C THR A 58 13.17 -9.10 -8.10
N GLY A 59 13.25 -10.43 -8.21
CA GLY A 59 12.08 -11.28 -8.47
C GLY A 59 11.07 -11.24 -7.32
N ALA A 60 11.56 -11.24 -6.08
CA ALA A 60 10.75 -11.12 -4.87
C ALA A 60 9.90 -9.83 -4.88
N ILE A 61 10.54 -8.70 -5.16
CA ILE A 61 9.85 -7.40 -5.18
C ILE A 61 8.92 -7.29 -6.40
N ILE A 62 9.30 -7.81 -7.56
CA ILE A 62 8.42 -7.89 -8.73
C ILE A 62 7.14 -8.68 -8.41
N LEU A 63 7.26 -9.83 -7.75
CA LEU A 63 6.11 -10.64 -7.34
C LEU A 63 5.15 -9.85 -6.44
N LEU A 64 5.67 -9.22 -5.38
CA LEU A 64 4.86 -8.50 -4.40
C LEU A 64 4.24 -7.21 -4.95
N THR A 65 4.97 -6.46 -5.76
CA THR A 65 4.43 -5.25 -6.39
C THR A 65 3.39 -5.58 -7.45
N SER A 66 3.60 -6.64 -8.25
CA SER A 66 2.61 -7.11 -9.22
C SER A 66 1.35 -7.65 -8.53
N LEU A 67 1.48 -8.30 -7.36
CA LEU A 67 0.35 -8.67 -6.53
C LEU A 67 -0.41 -7.42 -6.06
N PHE A 68 0.30 -6.42 -5.54
CA PHE A 68 -0.33 -5.19 -5.07
C PHE A 68 -1.16 -4.52 -6.17
N TYR A 69 -0.64 -4.41 -7.39
CA TYR A 69 -1.41 -3.87 -8.52
C TYR A 69 -2.59 -4.75 -8.90
N GLY A 70 -2.40 -6.06 -8.88
CA GLY A 70 -3.45 -7.02 -9.18
C GLY A 70 -4.66 -6.88 -8.27
N THR A 71 -4.44 -6.58 -6.97
CA THR A 71 -5.55 -6.38 -6.03
C THR A 71 -6.41 -5.18 -6.39
N GLN A 72 -5.81 -4.10 -6.91
CA GLN A 72 -6.53 -2.90 -7.31
C GLN A 72 -7.47 -3.19 -8.50
N TYR A 73 -7.03 -3.99 -9.46
CA TYR A 73 -7.87 -4.41 -10.58
C TYR A 73 -8.97 -5.39 -10.15
N GLY A 74 -8.61 -6.37 -9.29
CA GLY A 74 -9.55 -7.40 -8.84
C GLY A 74 -10.74 -6.82 -8.08
N GLY A 75 -10.51 -5.82 -7.23
CA GLY A 75 -11.54 -5.17 -6.42
C GLY A 75 -12.67 -4.53 -7.22
N THR A 76 -12.37 -4.04 -8.41
CA THR A 76 -13.37 -3.45 -9.32
C THR A 76 -14.38 -4.48 -9.82
N ILE A 77 -13.96 -5.74 -10.01
CA ILE A 77 -14.85 -6.79 -10.55
C ILE A 77 -16.04 -7.03 -9.63
N THR A 78 -15.79 -7.19 -8.34
CA THR A 78 -16.86 -7.39 -7.36
C THR A 78 -17.69 -6.13 -7.12
N SER A 79 -17.06 -4.96 -7.14
CA SER A 79 -17.76 -3.68 -7.03
C SER A 79 -18.80 -3.50 -8.13
N VAL A 80 -18.43 -3.82 -9.37
CA VAL A 80 -19.33 -3.70 -10.54
C VAL A 80 -20.36 -4.82 -10.58
N LEU A 81 -19.97 -6.08 -10.33
CA LEU A 81 -20.86 -7.22 -10.53
C LEU A 81 -21.76 -7.55 -9.34
N MET A 82 -21.36 -7.19 -8.14
CA MET A 82 -21.99 -7.66 -6.90
C MET A 82 -22.38 -6.52 -5.95
N ASN A 83 -22.00 -5.27 -6.24
CA ASN A 83 -22.15 -4.13 -5.34
C ASN A 83 -21.42 -4.33 -3.99
N VAL A 84 -20.36 -5.10 -3.99
CA VAL A 84 -19.52 -5.37 -2.83
C VAL A 84 -18.09 -4.97 -3.20
N PRO A 85 -17.50 -3.97 -2.53
CA PRO A 85 -16.14 -3.59 -2.85
C PRO A 85 -15.18 -4.72 -2.51
N GLY A 86 -14.35 -5.15 -3.46
CA GLY A 86 -13.31 -6.14 -3.22
C GLY A 86 -12.17 -5.54 -2.37
N GLU A 87 -11.95 -4.23 -2.53
CA GLU A 87 -11.06 -3.44 -1.69
C GLU A 87 -11.68 -2.07 -1.38
N ALA A 88 -11.16 -1.39 -0.35
CA ALA A 88 -11.74 -0.12 0.12
C ALA A 88 -11.73 1.00 -0.96
N ALA A 89 -10.76 1.00 -1.89
CA ALA A 89 -10.68 2.02 -2.92
C ALA A 89 -11.74 1.86 -4.01
N SER A 90 -12.19 0.63 -4.26
CA SER A 90 -13.24 0.35 -5.25
C SER A 90 -14.67 0.55 -4.71
N ALA A 91 -14.81 0.96 -3.44
CA ALA A 91 -16.14 1.18 -2.84
C ALA A 91 -16.95 2.27 -3.56
N ILE A 92 -16.28 3.35 -4.02
CA ILE A 92 -16.97 4.41 -4.75
C ILE A 92 -17.44 3.95 -6.13
N THR A 93 -16.76 2.98 -6.74
CA THR A 93 -17.11 2.39 -8.03
C THR A 93 -18.41 1.60 -7.96
N CYS A 94 -18.82 1.11 -6.77
CA CYS A 94 -20.12 0.47 -6.58
C CYS A 94 -21.28 1.38 -7.02
N LEU A 95 -21.19 2.69 -6.82
CA LEU A 95 -22.27 3.62 -7.09
C LEU A 95 -22.70 3.60 -8.57
N ASP A 96 -21.77 3.84 -9.47
CA ASP A 96 -22.04 3.91 -10.89
C ASP A 96 -21.80 2.58 -11.61
N GLY A 97 -20.75 1.84 -11.21
CA GLY A 97 -20.38 0.58 -11.83
C GLY A 97 -21.46 -0.49 -11.69
N TYR A 98 -22.03 -0.66 -10.49
CA TYR A 98 -23.14 -1.58 -10.28
C TYR A 98 -24.44 -1.10 -10.92
N ALA A 99 -24.70 0.21 -10.95
CA ALA A 99 -25.84 0.78 -11.67
C ALA A 99 -25.73 0.49 -13.19
N MET A 100 -24.53 0.63 -13.78
CA MET A 100 -24.27 0.20 -15.17
C MET A 100 -24.50 -1.29 -15.36
N ALA A 101 -24.09 -2.11 -14.40
CA ALA A 101 -24.30 -3.56 -14.46
C ALA A 101 -25.78 -3.93 -14.46
N LYS A 102 -26.61 -3.28 -13.64
CA LYS A 102 -28.08 -3.43 -13.67
C LYS A 102 -28.69 -3.04 -15.00
N GLN A 103 -28.11 -2.07 -15.70
CA GLN A 103 -28.53 -1.65 -17.05
C GLN A 103 -28.03 -2.58 -18.16
N GLY A 104 -27.36 -3.71 -17.80
CA GLY A 104 -26.78 -4.65 -18.77
C GLY A 104 -25.46 -4.18 -19.37
N ARG A 105 -24.78 -3.18 -18.76
CA ARG A 105 -23.53 -2.58 -19.22
C ARG A 105 -22.33 -2.94 -18.35
N ALA A 106 -22.40 -4.06 -17.62
CA ALA A 106 -21.33 -4.52 -16.73
C ALA A 106 -19.97 -4.66 -17.44
N GLY A 107 -19.96 -5.27 -18.63
CA GLY A 107 -18.73 -5.45 -19.40
C GLY A 107 -18.11 -4.14 -19.84
N VAL A 108 -18.91 -3.14 -20.22
CA VAL A 108 -18.41 -1.80 -20.56
C VAL A 108 -17.77 -1.11 -19.35
N ALA A 109 -18.43 -1.17 -18.18
CA ALA A 109 -17.88 -0.61 -16.95
C ALA A 109 -16.53 -1.21 -16.59
N LEU A 110 -16.43 -2.56 -16.64
CA LEU A 110 -15.18 -3.29 -16.35
C LEU A 110 -14.07 -2.99 -17.36
N SER A 111 -14.42 -2.86 -18.64
CA SER A 111 -13.43 -2.53 -19.68
C SER A 111 -12.89 -1.12 -19.52
N ILE A 112 -13.74 -0.14 -19.26
CA ILE A 112 -13.30 1.25 -19.04
C ILE A 112 -12.49 1.36 -17.75
N ALA A 113 -12.88 0.65 -16.70
CA ALA A 113 -12.11 0.57 -15.46
C ALA A 113 -10.70 -0.01 -15.72
N ALA A 114 -10.59 -1.14 -16.43
CA ALA A 114 -9.30 -1.75 -16.74
C ALA A 114 -8.42 -0.86 -17.63
N ILE A 115 -8.99 -0.22 -18.65
CA ILE A 115 -8.26 0.73 -19.52
C ILE A 115 -7.81 1.95 -18.72
N GLY A 116 -8.68 2.52 -17.89
CA GLY A 116 -8.36 3.66 -17.03
C GLY A 116 -7.25 3.30 -16.03
N SER A 117 -7.35 2.15 -15.38
CA SER A 117 -6.34 1.63 -14.47
C SER A 117 -4.97 1.45 -15.14
N PHE A 118 -4.95 0.90 -16.36
CA PHE A 118 -3.74 0.76 -17.15
C PHE A 118 -3.09 2.12 -17.47
N ILE A 119 -3.88 3.10 -17.90
CA ILE A 119 -3.39 4.45 -18.22
C ILE A 119 -2.91 5.15 -16.96
N GLY A 120 -3.68 5.12 -15.87
CA GLY A 120 -3.31 5.74 -14.60
C GLY A 120 -2.03 5.15 -13.99
N GLY A 121 -1.93 3.81 -13.95
CA GLY A 121 -0.74 3.12 -13.48
C GLY A 121 0.50 3.43 -14.31
N THR A 122 0.35 3.45 -15.65
CA THR A 122 1.43 3.82 -16.58
C THR A 122 1.87 5.29 -16.38
N PHE A 123 0.91 6.20 -16.23
CA PHE A 123 1.20 7.62 -15.98
C PHE A 123 2.00 7.82 -14.68
N ALA A 124 1.61 7.16 -13.59
CA ALA A 124 2.32 7.25 -12.32
C ALA A 124 3.71 6.58 -12.38
N THR A 125 3.86 5.48 -13.15
CA THR A 125 5.18 4.86 -13.37
C THR A 125 6.11 5.79 -14.15
N ILE A 126 5.59 6.51 -15.16
CA ILE A 126 6.35 7.55 -15.87
C ILE A 126 6.79 8.64 -14.89
N ALA A 127 5.91 9.09 -14.01
CA ALA A 127 6.25 10.07 -12.97
C ALA A 127 7.37 9.55 -12.05
N LEU A 128 7.34 8.26 -11.66
CA LEU A 128 8.40 7.64 -10.87
C LEU A 128 9.75 7.64 -11.63
N VAL A 129 9.76 7.28 -12.89
CA VAL A 129 10.98 7.29 -13.73
C VAL A 129 11.62 8.67 -13.76
N PHE A 130 10.82 9.72 -13.95
CA PHE A 130 11.33 11.10 -13.95
C PHE A 130 11.73 11.59 -12.56
N ALA A 131 11.03 11.17 -11.51
CA ALA A 131 11.33 11.54 -10.14
C ALA A 131 12.61 10.86 -9.60
N ALA A 132 12.88 9.63 -10.02
CA ALA A 132 13.98 8.81 -9.52
C ALA A 132 15.35 9.49 -9.66
N GLY A 133 15.66 10.06 -10.82
CA GLY A 133 16.95 10.69 -11.09
C GLY A 133 17.27 11.90 -10.19
N PRO A 134 16.45 12.95 -10.18
CA PRO A 134 16.65 14.14 -9.35
C PRO A 134 16.66 13.82 -7.84
N LEU A 135 15.71 13.01 -7.38
CA LEU A 135 15.59 12.66 -5.97
C LEU A 135 16.77 11.82 -5.49
N THR A 136 17.28 10.89 -6.31
CA THR A 136 18.48 10.11 -5.98
C THR A 136 19.70 11.02 -5.81
N ARG A 137 19.90 12.00 -6.70
CA ARG A 137 21.04 12.94 -6.59
C ARG A 137 20.99 13.74 -5.29
N TRP A 138 19.81 14.29 -4.96
CA TRP A 138 19.61 15.04 -3.74
C TRP A 138 19.84 14.18 -2.49
N ALA A 139 19.42 12.95 -2.54
CA ALA A 139 19.50 12.06 -1.41
C ALA A 139 20.91 11.42 -1.23
N LEU A 140 21.81 11.56 -2.21
CA LEU A 140 23.23 11.21 -2.05
C LEU A 140 23.99 12.14 -1.07
N GLU A 141 23.41 13.30 -0.76
CA GLU A 141 23.95 14.22 0.24
C GLU A 141 23.56 13.83 1.68
N PHE A 142 22.77 12.76 1.86
CA PHE A 142 22.29 12.35 3.17
C PHE A 142 23.36 11.58 3.94
N GLY A 143 23.70 12.11 5.11
CA GLY A 143 24.44 11.42 6.15
C GLY A 143 23.52 10.86 7.25
N PRO A 144 24.08 10.35 8.37
CA PRO A 144 23.27 9.81 9.47
C PRO A 144 22.25 10.81 10.04
N VAL A 145 22.57 12.11 10.03
CA VAL A 145 21.73 13.18 10.55
C VAL A 145 20.47 13.36 9.69
N GLU A 146 20.65 13.40 8.37
CA GLU A 146 19.56 13.53 7.41
C GLU A 146 18.70 12.26 7.37
N PHE A 147 19.33 11.07 7.45
CA PHE A 147 18.60 9.82 7.55
C PHE A 147 17.73 9.74 8.81
N PHE A 148 18.25 10.17 9.96
CA PHE A 148 17.42 10.25 11.18
C PHE A 148 16.23 11.20 10.98
N ALA A 149 16.48 12.40 10.44
CA ALA A 149 15.42 13.38 10.19
C ALA A 149 14.37 12.86 9.20
N LEU A 150 14.82 12.15 8.16
CA LEU A 150 13.94 11.52 7.16
C LEU A 150 13.06 10.43 7.77
N ILE A 151 13.64 9.56 8.62
CA ILE A 151 12.89 8.51 9.32
C ILE A 151 11.89 9.13 10.30
N MET A 152 12.28 10.17 11.02
CA MET A 152 11.38 10.92 11.90
C MET A 152 10.23 11.55 11.12
N LEU A 153 10.48 12.08 9.93
CA LEU A 153 9.42 12.55 9.04
C LEU A 153 8.50 11.40 8.63
N GLY A 154 9.05 10.25 8.21
CA GLY A 154 8.28 9.05 7.87
C GLY A 154 7.38 8.59 9.02
N ILE A 155 7.92 8.53 10.25
CA ILE A 155 7.15 8.18 11.44
C ILE A 155 6.08 9.24 11.75
N SER A 156 6.40 10.54 11.61
CA SER A 156 5.42 11.61 11.85
C SER A 156 4.23 11.55 10.87
N MET A 157 4.47 11.10 9.65
CA MET A 157 3.42 10.91 8.63
C MET A 157 2.45 9.78 8.99
N LEU A 158 2.78 8.92 9.98
CA LEU A 158 1.83 7.96 10.56
C LEU A 158 0.58 8.63 11.11
N THR A 159 0.66 9.90 11.53
CA THR A 159 -0.53 10.65 11.94
C THR A 159 -1.53 10.81 10.79
N GLY A 160 -1.07 10.80 9.54
CA GLY A 160 -1.92 10.74 8.35
C GLY A 160 -2.60 9.38 8.16
N LEU A 161 -1.97 8.29 8.63
CA LEU A 161 -2.53 6.92 8.64
C LEU A 161 -3.40 6.65 9.88
N ALA A 162 -3.58 7.64 10.74
CA ALA A 162 -4.25 7.51 12.05
C ALA A 162 -5.74 7.15 11.98
N GLY A 163 -6.36 7.23 10.80
CA GLY A 163 -7.80 6.98 10.66
C GLY A 163 -8.61 7.96 11.55
N LYS A 164 -9.32 7.40 12.55
CA LYS A 164 -10.22 8.20 13.42
C LYS A 164 -9.50 8.92 14.57
N SER A 165 -8.31 8.47 15.00
CA SER A 165 -7.62 8.99 16.20
C SER A 165 -6.10 9.00 16.08
N VAL A 166 -5.52 10.20 16.11
CA VAL A 166 -4.06 10.42 16.11
C VAL A 166 -3.40 9.82 17.36
N ILE A 167 -4.06 9.91 18.51
CA ILE A 167 -3.53 9.36 19.77
C ILE A 167 -3.37 7.85 19.65
N LYS A 168 -4.37 7.15 19.10
CA LYS A 168 -4.28 5.71 18.89
C LYS A 168 -3.14 5.35 17.91
N ALA A 169 -2.93 6.14 16.86
CA ALA A 169 -1.82 5.93 15.94
C ALA A 169 -0.44 6.11 16.60
N LEU A 170 -0.29 7.14 17.44
CA LEU A 170 0.94 7.36 18.20
C LEU A 170 1.18 6.24 19.21
N MET A 171 0.13 5.77 19.91
CA MET A 171 0.24 4.60 20.81
C MET A 171 0.74 3.37 20.06
N MET A 172 0.19 3.12 18.87
CA MET A 172 0.62 1.98 18.04
C MET A 172 2.04 2.17 17.50
N GLY A 173 2.44 3.40 17.18
CA GLY A 173 3.82 3.73 16.81
C GLY A 173 4.80 3.45 17.94
N VAL A 174 4.48 3.88 19.17
CA VAL A 174 5.31 3.58 20.35
C VAL A 174 5.36 2.09 20.64
N PHE A 175 4.23 1.39 20.49
CA PHE A 175 4.18 -0.06 20.65
C PHE A 175 5.09 -0.78 19.64
N GLY A 176 5.07 -0.39 18.37
CA GLY A 176 5.96 -0.96 17.35
C GLY A 176 7.45 -0.63 17.60
N LEU A 177 7.77 0.59 18.09
CA LEU A 177 9.13 0.92 18.52
C LEU A 177 9.59 0.05 19.70
N ALA A 178 8.72 -0.21 20.68
CA ALA A 178 9.02 -1.08 21.81
C ALA A 178 9.33 -2.52 21.33
N LEU A 179 8.56 -3.04 20.36
CA LEU A 179 8.84 -4.34 19.75
C LEU A 179 10.19 -4.35 19.01
N ALA A 180 10.53 -3.27 18.31
CA ALA A 180 11.79 -3.12 17.59
C ALA A 180 13.03 -3.08 18.50
N MET A 181 12.84 -2.79 19.79
CA MET A 181 13.94 -2.78 20.78
C MET A 181 14.27 -4.15 21.34
N ILE A 182 13.47 -5.17 21.06
CA ILE A 182 13.73 -6.56 21.51
C ILE A 182 14.86 -7.16 20.65
N GLY A 183 15.83 -7.79 21.29
CA GLY A 183 16.95 -8.44 20.61
C GLY A 183 18.32 -7.98 21.10
N ILE A 184 19.34 -8.22 20.31
CA ILE A 184 20.71 -7.78 20.60
C ILE A 184 20.89 -6.32 20.19
N ASP A 185 21.42 -5.50 21.09
CA ASP A 185 21.80 -4.11 20.79
C ASP A 185 22.84 -4.09 19.65
N PRO A 186 22.57 -3.44 18.50
CA PRO A 186 23.45 -3.49 17.33
C PRO A 186 24.81 -2.78 17.55
N ILE A 187 24.95 -1.97 18.62
CA ILE A 187 26.19 -1.21 18.92
C ILE A 187 26.93 -1.84 20.09
N ARG A 188 26.22 -2.20 21.15
CA ARG A 188 26.82 -2.74 22.38
C ARG A 188 26.91 -4.26 22.40
N GLY A 189 26.19 -4.97 21.53
CA GLY A 189 26.12 -6.44 21.52
C GLY A 189 25.44 -7.07 22.74
N SER A 190 24.80 -6.26 23.59
CA SER A 190 24.11 -6.76 24.80
C SER A 190 22.65 -7.12 24.49
N PRO A 191 22.10 -8.22 25.05
CA PRO A 191 20.71 -8.58 24.88
C PRO A 191 19.79 -7.58 25.58
N ARG A 192 18.67 -7.22 24.92
CA ARG A 192 17.63 -6.31 25.42
C ARG A 192 16.27 -7.01 25.33
N PHE A 193 15.56 -7.11 26.45
CA PHE A 193 14.22 -7.67 26.56
C PHE A 193 14.09 -9.10 25.95
N THR A 194 15.16 -9.89 25.98
CA THR A 194 15.20 -11.23 25.42
C THR A 194 14.72 -12.30 26.40
N PHE A 195 14.62 -11.95 27.70
CA PHE A 195 14.19 -12.87 28.78
C PHE A 195 14.93 -14.23 28.73
N ASP A 196 16.20 -14.21 28.37
CA ASP A 196 17.07 -15.39 28.18
C ASP A 196 16.56 -16.41 27.16
N ARG A 197 15.67 -15.98 26.25
CA ARG A 197 15.18 -16.79 25.15
C ARG A 197 16.04 -16.62 23.91
N VAL A 198 16.54 -17.72 23.37
CA VAL A 198 17.38 -17.74 22.17
C VAL A 198 16.61 -17.21 20.96
N GLU A 199 15.31 -17.53 20.87
CA GLU A 199 14.45 -17.10 19.78
C GLU A 199 14.23 -15.59 19.73
N LEU A 200 14.50 -14.87 20.85
CA LEU A 200 14.39 -13.42 20.93
C LEU A 200 15.73 -12.70 20.77
N MET A 201 16.84 -13.41 20.62
CA MET A 201 18.16 -12.78 20.44
C MET A 201 18.24 -11.96 19.14
N ASP A 202 17.64 -12.47 18.06
CA ASP A 202 17.55 -11.77 16.77
C ASP A 202 16.35 -10.80 16.69
N GLY A 203 15.65 -10.59 17.83
CA GLY A 203 14.45 -9.77 17.91
C GLY A 203 13.17 -10.51 17.52
N ILE A 204 12.07 -9.77 17.48
CA ILE A 204 10.80 -10.30 16.97
C ILE A 204 10.79 -10.15 15.46
N GLY A 205 10.66 -11.27 14.73
CA GLY A 205 10.57 -11.27 13.29
C GLY A 205 9.40 -10.42 12.79
N PHE A 206 9.68 -9.40 11.96
CA PHE A 206 8.63 -8.52 11.45
C PHE A 206 7.66 -9.26 10.51
N VAL A 207 8.09 -10.32 9.81
CA VAL A 207 7.25 -11.09 8.89
C VAL A 207 6.11 -11.80 9.62
N PRO A 208 6.35 -12.61 10.67
CA PRO A 208 5.27 -13.19 11.48
C PRO A 208 4.33 -12.15 12.07
N VAL A 209 4.85 -11.00 12.54
CA VAL A 209 4.04 -9.89 13.06
C VAL A 209 3.12 -9.33 11.98
N ILE A 210 3.64 -9.03 10.79
CA ILE A 210 2.86 -8.52 9.66
C ILE A 210 1.81 -9.53 9.21
N MET A 211 2.17 -10.79 9.08
CA MET A 211 1.24 -11.87 8.71
C MET A 211 0.10 -11.99 9.74
N GLY A 212 0.42 -11.88 11.03
CA GLY A 212 -0.58 -11.85 12.08
C GLY A 212 -1.50 -10.63 11.99
N LEU A 213 -0.91 -9.43 12.04
CA LEU A 213 -1.66 -8.17 12.09
C LEU A 213 -2.55 -7.92 10.86
N PHE A 214 -2.08 -8.26 9.67
CA PHE A 214 -2.84 -7.98 8.44
C PHE A 214 -3.51 -9.24 7.88
N GLY A 215 -2.84 -10.40 7.87
CA GLY A 215 -3.40 -11.60 7.31
C GLY A 215 -4.42 -12.27 8.23
N LEU A 216 -3.96 -12.76 9.39
CA LEU A 216 -4.82 -13.50 10.31
C LEU A 216 -5.92 -12.64 10.93
N ALA A 217 -5.59 -11.40 11.33
CA ALA A 217 -6.58 -10.48 11.90
C ALA A 217 -7.73 -10.20 10.92
N GLU A 218 -7.44 -10.09 9.63
CA GLU A 218 -8.44 -9.86 8.59
C GLU A 218 -9.33 -11.10 8.36
N ILE A 219 -8.74 -12.29 8.39
CA ILE A 219 -9.50 -13.53 8.33
C ILE A 219 -10.48 -13.65 9.52
N LEU A 220 -10.01 -13.33 10.73
CA LEU A 220 -10.84 -13.37 11.93
C LEU A 220 -11.98 -12.34 11.88
N GLU A 221 -11.72 -11.13 11.41
CA GLU A 221 -12.73 -10.08 11.24
C GLU A 221 -13.79 -10.48 10.21
N ASN A 222 -13.38 -11.04 9.07
CA ASN A 222 -14.30 -11.48 8.03
C ASN A 222 -15.11 -12.72 8.42
N ALA A 223 -14.57 -13.60 9.29
CA ALA A 223 -15.30 -14.77 9.78
C ALA A 223 -16.54 -14.40 10.63
N GLU A 224 -16.61 -13.17 11.17
CA GLU A 224 -17.78 -12.69 11.91
C GLU A 224 -18.90 -12.17 11.00
N GLN A 225 -18.61 -11.87 9.73
CA GLN A 225 -19.60 -11.31 8.82
C GLN A 225 -20.43 -12.41 8.17
N PRO A 226 -21.75 -12.31 8.22
CA PRO A 226 -22.60 -13.26 7.52
C PRO A 226 -22.39 -13.14 6.00
N PHE A 227 -22.16 -14.26 5.34
CA PHE A 227 -22.06 -14.30 3.88
C PHE A 227 -23.37 -13.87 3.26
N ALA A 228 -23.42 -12.67 2.70
CA ALA A 228 -24.55 -12.26 1.90
C ALA A 228 -24.64 -13.16 0.65
N GLN A 229 -25.82 -13.66 0.33
CA GLN A 229 -26.07 -14.30 -0.96
C GLN A 229 -25.85 -13.27 -2.06
N MET A 230 -24.76 -13.43 -2.79
CA MET A 230 -24.34 -12.47 -3.79
C MET A 230 -25.06 -12.75 -5.12
N VAL A 231 -25.84 -11.79 -5.57
CA VAL A 231 -26.48 -11.87 -6.88
C VAL A 231 -25.56 -11.27 -7.93
N LEU A 232 -24.97 -12.13 -8.77
CA LEU A 232 -24.10 -11.70 -9.88
C LEU A 232 -24.93 -11.05 -10.98
N ALA A 233 -24.55 -9.84 -11.36
CA ALA A 233 -25.08 -9.21 -12.57
C ALA A 233 -24.64 -10.00 -13.83
N ARG A 234 -25.50 -10.04 -14.84
CA ARG A 234 -25.16 -10.70 -16.11
C ARG A 234 -24.06 -9.94 -16.83
N MET A 235 -23.04 -10.67 -17.29
CA MET A 235 -22.00 -10.11 -18.15
C MET A 235 -22.57 -9.72 -19.50
N SER A 236 -22.29 -8.49 -19.91
CA SER A 236 -22.57 -7.96 -21.24
C SER A 236 -21.34 -8.00 -22.14
N THR A 237 -21.44 -7.38 -23.31
CA THR A 237 -20.27 -7.17 -24.18
C THR A 237 -19.18 -6.35 -23.47
N LEU A 238 -17.94 -6.75 -23.67
CA LEU A 238 -16.76 -6.05 -23.11
C LEU A 238 -16.33 -4.83 -23.95
N ILE A 239 -16.91 -4.63 -25.12
CA ILE A 239 -16.47 -3.60 -26.07
C ILE A 239 -17.19 -2.28 -25.75
N PRO A 240 -16.46 -1.23 -25.30
CA PRO A 240 -17.03 0.10 -25.13
C PRO A 240 -17.39 0.72 -26.49
N THR A 241 -18.42 1.51 -26.53
CA THR A 241 -18.77 2.31 -27.72
C THR A 241 -17.77 3.46 -27.88
N ARG A 242 -17.73 4.07 -29.05
CA ARG A 242 -16.91 5.29 -29.29
C ARG A 242 -17.31 6.43 -28.35
N GLN A 243 -18.59 6.51 -28.01
CA GLN A 243 -19.10 7.51 -27.06
C GLN A 243 -18.58 7.22 -25.64
N ASP A 244 -18.63 5.96 -25.19
CA ASP A 244 -18.10 5.55 -23.89
C ASP A 244 -16.61 5.92 -23.74
N ILE A 245 -15.81 5.68 -24.77
CA ILE A 245 -14.40 6.05 -24.80
C ILE A 245 -14.26 7.57 -24.71
N ARG A 246 -14.99 8.33 -25.53
CA ARG A 246 -14.92 9.80 -25.53
C ARG A 246 -15.28 10.39 -24.17
N ASP A 247 -16.32 9.86 -23.53
CA ASP A 247 -16.79 10.33 -22.23
C ASP A 247 -15.84 9.94 -21.09
N SER A 248 -14.98 8.93 -21.31
CA SER A 248 -14.00 8.46 -20.33
C SER A 248 -12.64 9.14 -20.41
N VAL A 249 -12.25 9.72 -21.56
CA VAL A 249 -10.90 10.32 -21.73
C VAL A 249 -10.59 11.40 -20.70
N GLY A 250 -11.50 12.37 -20.53
CA GLY A 250 -11.33 13.44 -19.55
C GLY A 250 -11.20 12.92 -18.11
N PRO A 251 -12.14 12.06 -17.65
CA PRO A 251 -12.06 11.38 -16.37
C PRO A 251 -10.75 10.60 -16.15
N ILE A 252 -10.29 9.85 -17.14
CA ILE A 252 -9.02 9.10 -17.07
C ILE A 252 -7.84 10.06 -16.88
N LEU A 253 -7.75 11.14 -17.64
CA LEU A 253 -6.65 12.10 -17.51
C LEU A 253 -6.65 12.78 -16.13
N ARG A 254 -7.81 13.23 -15.65
CA ARG A 254 -7.92 13.85 -14.32
C ARG A 254 -7.64 12.84 -13.21
N GLY A 255 -8.19 11.62 -13.33
CA GLY A 255 -7.94 10.53 -12.42
C GLY A 255 -6.46 10.17 -12.32
N SER A 256 -5.75 10.09 -13.45
CA SER A 256 -4.31 9.85 -13.49
C SER A 256 -3.52 10.90 -12.71
N PHE A 257 -3.84 12.18 -12.91
CA PHE A 257 -3.18 13.27 -12.21
C PHE A 257 -3.51 13.26 -10.71
N ILE A 258 -4.80 13.17 -10.36
CA ILE A 258 -5.26 13.16 -8.96
C ILE A 258 -4.65 11.98 -8.21
N GLY A 259 -4.73 10.78 -8.77
CA GLY A 259 -4.20 9.57 -8.15
C GLY A 259 -2.69 9.67 -7.92
N THR A 260 -1.93 10.03 -8.95
CA THR A 260 -0.47 10.18 -8.84
C THR A 260 -0.07 11.24 -7.82
N ALA A 261 -0.69 12.43 -7.88
CA ALA A 261 -0.38 13.53 -6.96
C ALA A 261 -0.68 13.18 -5.49
N LEU A 262 -1.81 12.50 -5.25
CA LEU A 262 -2.17 12.07 -3.89
C LEU A 262 -1.35 10.86 -3.43
N GLY A 263 -0.90 9.99 -4.33
CA GLY A 263 0.00 8.88 -4.03
C GLY A 263 1.37 9.33 -3.53
N LEU A 264 1.85 10.48 -4.01
CA LEU A 264 3.09 11.09 -3.52
C LEU A 264 3.01 11.52 -2.05
N VAL A 265 1.81 11.70 -1.50
CA VAL A 265 1.61 12.22 -0.14
C VAL A 265 1.38 11.04 0.81
N PRO A 266 2.36 10.70 1.66
CA PRO A 266 2.19 9.63 2.64
C PRO A 266 1.01 9.90 3.57
N GLY A 267 0.26 8.84 3.89
CA GLY A 267 -0.93 8.94 4.74
C GLY A 267 -2.24 9.20 3.99
N ILE A 268 -2.20 9.54 2.71
CA ILE A 268 -3.41 9.51 1.88
C ILE A 268 -3.61 8.07 1.39
N THR A 269 -4.83 7.57 1.46
CA THR A 269 -5.17 6.21 1.03
C THR A 269 -5.63 6.17 -0.42
N ASN A 270 -5.51 5.02 -1.08
CA ASN A 270 -6.11 4.79 -2.40
C ASN A 270 -7.59 5.15 -2.42
N SER A 271 -8.32 4.78 -1.36
CA SER A 271 -9.75 5.11 -1.22
C SER A 271 -9.99 6.62 -1.27
N ALA A 272 -9.20 7.41 -0.55
CA ALA A 272 -9.34 8.87 -0.58
C ALA A 272 -9.13 9.44 -2.00
N SER A 273 -8.16 8.90 -2.74
CA SER A 273 -7.90 9.31 -4.13
C SER A 273 -9.06 8.97 -5.05
N SER A 274 -9.63 7.76 -4.95
CA SER A 274 -10.80 7.35 -5.73
C SER A 274 -12.01 8.22 -5.42
N PHE A 275 -12.29 8.48 -4.14
CA PHE A 275 -13.40 9.36 -3.73
C PHE A 275 -13.22 10.80 -4.21
N LEU A 276 -12.00 11.36 -4.10
CA LEU A 276 -11.71 12.71 -4.56
C LEU A 276 -11.82 12.82 -6.09
N ALA A 277 -11.37 11.80 -6.82
CA ALA A 277 -11.56 11.73 -8.27
C ALA A 277 -13.04 11.70 -8.64
N TYR A 278 -13.86 10.89 -7.96
CA TYR A 278 -15.31 10.86 -8.17
C TYR A 278 -15.95 12.23 -7.94
N VAL A 279 -15.62 12.90 -6.84
CA VAL A 279 -16.14 14.24 -6.53
C VAL A 279 -15.67 15.26 -7.58
N ALA A 280 -14.42 15.17 -8.04
CA ALA A 280 -13.90 16.04 -9.10
C ALA A 280 -14.67 15.82 -10.42
N GLU A 281 -14.91 14.55 -10.80
CA GLU A 281 -15.67 14.23 -11.99
C GLU A 281 -17.12 14.73 -11.90
N LYS A 282 -17.76 14.53 -10.76
CA LYS A 282 -19.13 15.02 -10.53
C LYS A 282 -19.22 16.55 -10.66
N LYS A 283 -18.21 17.29 -10.14
CA LYS A 283 -18.13 18.75 -10.26
C LYS A 283 -17.81 19.22 -11.68
N ALA A 284 -16.99 18.48 -12.43
CA ALA A 284 -16.62 18.80 -13.79
C ALA A 284 -17.69 18.44 -14.83
N SER A 285 -18.65 17.60 -14.46
CA SER A 285 -19.71 17.12 -15.33
C SER A 285 -20.76 18.19 -15.59
N LYS A 286 -21.30 18.19 -16.79
CA LYS A 286 -22.51 18.98 -17.16
C LYS A 286 -23.80 18.38 -16.56
N HIS A 287 -23.74 17.12 -16.12
CA HIS A 287 -24.88 16.35 -15.58
C HIS A 287 -24.51 15.70 -14.25
N PRO A 288 -24.22 16.49 -13.19
CA PRO A 288 -23.81 15.95 -11.88
C PRO A 288 -24.90 15.13 -11.21
N GLU A 289 -26.18 15.32 -11.59
CA GLU A 289 -27.34 14.58 -11.10
C GLU A 289 -27.37 13.13 -11.56
N LEU A 290 -26.68 12.78 -12.65
CA LEU A 290 -26.60 11.42 -13.18
C LEU A 290 -25.57 10.53 -12.44
N PHE A 291 -24.71 11.11 -11.61
CA PHE A 291 -23.75 10.34 -10.82
C PHE A 291 -24.49 9.50 -9.76
N GLY A 292 -24.17 8.22 -9.70
CA GLY A 292 -24.86 7.20 -8.91
C GLY A 292 -25.97 6.47 -9.68
N THR A 293 -26.20 6.82 -10.94
CA THR A 293 -27.23 6.15 -11.79
C THR A 293 -26.64 5.36 -12.95
N GLY A 294 -25.31 5.21 -13.02
CA GLY A 294 -24.61 4.49 -14.08
C GLY A 294 -23.82 5.41 -15.02
N MET A 295 -23.30 6.51 -14.51
CA MET A 295 -22.45 7.44 -15.25
C MET A 295 -21.06 6.85 -15.45
N ILE A 296 -20.61 6.69 -16.69
CA ILE A 296 -19.32 6.07 -17.00
C ILE A 296 -18.12 6.84 -16.42
N ALA A 297 -18.22 8.16 -16.32
CA ALA A 297 -17.21 9.01 -15.69
C ALA A 297 -17.02 8.71 -14.20
N GLY A 298 -18.11 8.26 -13.52
CA GLY A 298 -18.10 7.83 -12.12
C GLY A 298 -17.41 6.47 -11.90
N VAL A 299 -17.09 5.76 -12.98
CA VAL A 299 -16.23 4.56 -12.97
C VAL A 299 -14.83 4.91 -13.45
N ALA A 300 -14.70 5.57 -14.59
CA ALA A 300 -13.44 5.85 -15.25
C ALA A 300 -12.47 6.67 -14.37
N GLY A 301 -12.91 7.78 -13.78
CA GLY A 301 -12.09 8.66 -12.97
C GLY A 301 -11.56 7.98 -11.70
N PRO A 302 -12.44 7.44 -10.84
CA PRO A 302 -12.05 6.77 -9.60
C PRO A 302 -11.12 5.57 -9.79
N GLU A 303 -11.41 4.69 -10.76
CA GLU A 303 -10.59 3.50 -11.00
C GLU A 303 -9.20 3.86 -11.56
N THR A 304 -9.15 4.87 -12.42
CA THR A 304 -7.87 5.43 -12.88
C THR A 304 -7.09 6.01 -11.71
N ALA A 305 -7.75 6.79 -10.83
CA ALA A 305 -7.09 7.40 -9.69
C ALA A 305 -6.62 6.37 -8.67
N ASN A 306 -7.34 5.27 -8.48
CA ASN A 306 -6.93 4.16 -7.64
C ASN A 306 -5.58 3.58 -8.07
N ASN A 307 -5.46 3.20 -9.34
CA ASN A 307 -4.25 2.58 -9.86
C ASN A 307 -3.10 3.59 -10.03
N ALA A 308 -3.40 4.82 -10.40
CA ALA A 308 -2.41 5.90 -10.43
C ALA A 308 -1.86 6.20 -9.01
N HIS A 309 -2.71 6.14 -7.98
CA HIS A 309 -2.29 6.25 -6.60
C HIS A 309 -1.40 5.09 -6.17
N ALA A 310 -1.78 3.85 -6.47
CA ALA A 310 -1.01 2.67 -6.09
C ALA A 310 0.45 2.74 -6.59
N ASN A 311 0.65 3.14 -7.86
CA ASN A 311 1.98 3.33 -8.43
C ASN A 311 2.65 4.62 -7.94
N GLY A 312 1.90 5.71 -7.77
CA GLY A 312 2.38 6.97 -7.21
C GLY A 312 2.90 6.84 -5.78
N ALA A 313 2.25 5.97 -4.99
CA ALA A 313 2.63 5.67 -3.62
C ALA A 313 3.97 4.94 -3.47
N LEU A 314 4.48 4.33 -4.54
CA LEU A 314 5.81 3.74 -4.57
C LEU A 314 6.92 4.78 -4.79
N ILE A 315 6.59 5.97 -5.29
CA ILE A 315 7.59 7.03 -5.50
C ILE A 315 8.30 7.39 -4.19
N PRO A 316 7.60 7.73 -3.08
CA PRO A 316 8.26 7.99 -1.80
C PRO A 316 9.05 6.80 -1.27
N LEU A 317 8.58 5.57 -1.45
CA LEU A 317 9.30 4.37 -1.04
C LEU A 317 10.64 4.25 -1.76
N PHE A 318 10.63 4.31 -3.09
CA PHE A 318 11.84 4.13 -3.90
C PHE A 318 12.82 5.29 -3.74
N THR A 319 12.33 6.51 -3.58
CA THR A 319 13.17 7.71 -3.58
C THR A 319 13.60 8.17 -2.20
N LEU A 320 12.75 8.01 -1.20
CA LEU A 320 12.99 8.47 0.18
C LEU A 320 13.02 7.33 1.20
N GLY A 321 12.61 6.11 0.83
CA GLY A 321 12.48 5.01 1.78
C GLY A 321 11.29 5.18 2.74
N ILE A 322 10.30 5.99 2.38
CA ILE A 322 9.12 6.25 3.20
C ILE A 322 7.92 5.51 2.61
N PRO A 323 7.34 4.54 3.32
CA PRO A 323 6.13 3.88 2.87
C PRO A 323 4.92 4.78 3.11
N SER A 324 4.08 4.92 2.09
CA SER A 324 2.90 5.80 2.11
C SER A 324 1.61 5.10 2.56
N SER A 325 1.61 3.78 2.63
CA SER A 325 0.44 2.97 3.00
C SER A 325 0.85 1.69 3.73
N PRO A 326 -0.12 0.98 4.39
CA PRO A 326 0.16 -0.31 5.03
C PRO A 326 0.76 -1.33 4.08
N THR A 327 0.24 -1.44 2.87
CA THR A 327 0.74 -2.38 1.84
C THR A 327 2.17 -2.04 1.42
N ILE A 328 2.46 -0.76 1.24
CA ILE A 328 3.81 -0.30 0.90
C ILE A 328 4.78 -0.56 2.05
N ALA A 329 4.32 -0.48 3.32
CA ALA A 329 5.14 -0.84 4.48
C ALA A 329 5.48 -2.34 4.49
N VAL A 330 4.54 -3.21 4.12
CA VAL A 330 4.77 -4.65 3.95
C VAL A 330 5.81 -4.90 2.84
N ILE A 331 5.68 -4.24 1.70
CA ILE A 331 6.65 -4.33 0.58
C ILE A 331 8.03 -3.82 1.02
N MET A 332 8.08 -2.72 1.79
CA MET A 332 9.33 -2.21 2.37
C MET A 332 9.99 -3.27 3.26
N GLY A 333 9.21 -3.97 4.08
CA GLY A 333 9.69 -5.08 4.89
C GLY A 333 10.33 -6.18 4.02
N ALA A 334 9.75 -6.50 2.88
CA ALA A 334 10.34 -7.47 1.95
C ALA A 334 11.67 -6.98 1.35
N PHE A 335 11.80 -5.69 1.01
CA PHE A 335 13.09 -5.11 0.62
C PHE A 335 14.14 -5.33 1.70
N MET A 336 13.83 -4.98 2.95
CA MET A 336 14.78 -5.08 4.06
C MET A 336 15.17 -6.52 4.38
N MET A 337 14.23 -7.44 4.25
CA MET A 337 14.48 -8.86 4.41
C MET A 337 15.49 -9.42 3.39
N HIS A 338 15.48 -8.86 2.19
CA HIS A 338 16.46 -9.17 1.15
C HIS A 338 17.76 -8.34 1.27
N GLY A 339 17.97 -7.65 2.39
CA GLY A 339 19.16 -6.84 2.63
C GLY A 339 19.19 -5.52 1.86
N LEU A 340 18.04 -5.10 1.28
CA LEU A 340 17.92 -3.88 0.49
C LEU A 340 17.28 -2.78 1.35
N ILE A 341 17.90 -1.63 1.39
CA ILE A 341 17.33 -0.44 2.03
C ILE A 341 16.68 0.41 0.95
N PRO A 342 15.32 0.47 0.88
CA PRO A 342 14.65 1.32 -0.09
C PRO A 342 14.98 2.80 0.19
N GLY A 343 14.93 3.60 -0.85
CA GLY A 343 15.34 4.98 -0.81
C GLY A 343 16.54 5.26 -1.69
N PRO A 344 17.28 6.34 -1.43
CA PRO A 344 18.35 6.81 -2.31
C PRO A 344 19.50 5.81 -2.50
N LEU A 345 19.82 5.08 -1.44
CA LEU A 345 20.87 4.07 -1.47
C LEU A 345 20.55 2.91 -2.41
N LEU A 346 19.27 2.58 -2.57
CA LEU A 346 18.84 1.53 -3.49
C LEU A 346 19.28 1.81 -4.94
N PHE A 347 19.17 3.05 -5.38
CA PHE A 347 19.59 3.45 -6.74
C PHE A 347 21.12 3.50 -6.90
N LYS A 348 21.84 3.73 -5.80
CA LYS A 348 23.31 3.80 -5.82
C LYS A 348 23.98 2.43 -5.74
N GLU A 349 23.49 1.60 -4.83
CA GLU A 349 24.14 0.33 -4.49
C GLU A 349 23.54 -0.85 -5.26
N HIS A 350 22.24 -0.76 -5.59
CA HIS A 350 21.46 -1.82 -6.21
C HIS A 350 20.60 -1.28 -7.38
N ALA A 351 21.21 -0.49 -8.28
CA ALA A 351 20.53 0.14 -9.40
C ALA A 351 19.78 -0.88 -10.28
N GLU A 352 20.34 -2.07 -10.47
CA GLU A 352 19.72 -3.15 -11.24
C GLU A 352 18.39 -3.59 -10.64
N VAL A 353 18.33 -3.72 -9.32
CA VAL A 353 17.09 -4.06 -8.61
C VAL A 353 16.07 -2.94 -8.76
N ALA A 354 16.48 -1.70 -8.47
CA ALA A 354 15.58 -0.54 -8.55
C ALA A 354 14.95 -0.40 -9.93
N TRP A 355 15.76 -0.38 -10.97
CA TRP A 355 15.29 -0.18 -12.34
C TRP A 355 14.60 -1.43 -12.91
N GLY A 356 15.02 -2.65 -12.50
CA GLY A 356 14.34 -3.88 -12.84
C GLY A 356 12.90 -3.92 -12.32
N VAL A 357 12.71 -3.51 -11.06
CA VAL A 357 11.37 -3.41 -10.46
C VAL A 357 10.55 -2.28 -11.10
N ILE A 358 11.12 -1.09 -11.35
CA ILE A 358 10.43 0.01 -12.03
C ILE A 358 9.97 -0.42 -13.43
N ALA A 359 10.81 -1.08 -14.19
CA ALA A 359 10.45 -1.60 -15.51
C ALA A 359 9.35 -2.67 -15.45
N SER A 360 9.36 -3.50 -14.39
CA SER A 360 8.32 -4.51 -14.18
C SER A 360 6.93 -3.92 -13.97
N PHE A 361 6.80 -2.65 -13.57
CA PHE A 361 5.50 -1.97 -13.43
C PHE A 361 4.81 -1.80 -14.77
N TYR A 362 5.55 -1.51 -15.83
CA TYR A 362 4.99 -1.48 -17.20
C TYR A 362 4.55 -2.88 -17.64
N VAL A 363 5.39 -3.87 -17.38
CA VAL A 363 5.12 -5.27 -17.75
C VAL A 363 3.90 -5.79 -16.97
N GLY A 364 3.86 -5.60 -15.65
CA GLY A 364 2.75 -5.99 -14.79
C GLY A 364 1.43 -5.33 -15.20
N ASN A 365 1.49 -4.05 -15.57
CA ASN A 365 0.31 -3.31 -16.04
C ASN A 365 -0.26 -3.90 -17.33
N VAL A 366 0.60 -4.30 -18.29
CA VAL A 366 0.15 -5.00 -19.51
C VAL A 366 -0.46 -6.37 -19.17
N ILE A 367 0.19 -7.14 -18.29
CA ILE A 367 -0.32 -8.44 -17.84
C ILE A 367 -1.70 -8.27 -17.21
N LEU A 368 -1.87 -7.26 -16.33
CA LEU A 368 -3.15 -7.00 -15.67
C LEU A 368 -4.25 -6.58 -16.64
N LEU A 369 -3.92 -5.80 -17.66
CA LEU A 369 -4.88 -5.46 -18.71
C LEU A 369 -5.38 -6.73 -19.43
N ILE A 370 -4.46 -7.67 -19.74
CA ILE A 370 -4.80 -8.95 -20.36
C ILE A 370 -5.65 -9.82 -19.41
N LEU A 371 -5.30 -9.90 -18.14
CA LEU A 371 -6.03 -10.70 -17.15
C LEU A 371 -7.44 -10.16 -16.88
N ASN A 372 -7.62 -8.84 -16.95
CA ASN A 372 -8.87 -8.18 -16.54
C ASN A 372 -9.77 -7.73 -17.71
N LEU A 373 -9.35 -7.90 -18.96
CA LEU A 373 -10.20 -7.69 -20.14
C LEU A 373 -10.62 -9.04 -20.75
N PRO A 374 -9.76 -9.75 -21.52
CA PRO A 374 -10.22 -10.97 -22.21
C PRO A 374 -10.48 -12.13 -21.23
N LEU A 375 -9.79 -12.17 -20.09
CA LEU A 375 -9.88 -13.29 -19.14
C LEU A 375 -10.85 -13.04 -17.97
N ILE A 376 -11.60 -11.95 -18.00
CA ILE A 376 -12.52 -11.57 -16.92
C ILE A 376 -13.55 -12.66 -16.56
N GLY A 377 -13.94 -13.49 -17.53
CA GLY A 377 -14.84 -14.61 -17.31
C GLY A 377 -14.33 -15.67 -16.32
N ILE A 378 -13.01 -15.77 -16.13
CA ILE A 378 -12.38 -16.66 -15.16
C ILE A 378 -12.68 -16.17 -13.75
N TRP A 379 -12.51 -14.88 -13.51
CA TRP A 379 -12.73 -14.24 -12.20
C TRP A 379 -14.19 -14.38 -11.76
N VAL A 380 -15.12 -14.22 -12.68
CA VAL A 380 -16.56 -14.43 -12.42
C VAL A 380 -16.87 -15.85 -11.96
N LYS A 381 -16.14 -16.87 -12.47
CA LYS A 381 -16.28 -18.25 -12.02
C LYS A 381 -15.71 -18.48 -10.62
N ILE A 382 -14.60 -17.82 -10.31
CA ILE A 382 -13.92 -17.92 -9.00
C ILE A 382 -14.80 -17.35 -7.88
N LEU A 383 -15.57 -16.31 -8.14
CA LEU A 383 -16.54 -15.74 -7.18
C LEU A 383 -17.59 -16.75 -6.67
N LYS A 384 -17.75 -17.91 -7.33
CA LYS A 384 -18.67 -18.96 -6.89
C LYS A 384 -18.05 -19.88 -5.82
N ILE A 385 -16.74 -19.77 -5.54
CA ILE A 385 -16.08 -20.60 -4.53
C ILE A 385 -16.48 -20.11 -3.14
N PRO A 386 -16.96 -20.99 -2.23
CA PRO A 386 -17.30 -20.61 -0.87
C PRO A 386 -16.10 -20.03 -0.13
N TYR A 387 -16.27 -18.86 0.49
CA TYR A 387 -15.20 -18.14 1.22
C TYR A 387 -14.55 -19.02 2.31
N GLY A 388 -15.32 -19.86 2.99
CA GLY A 388 -14.77 -20.75 4.04
C GLY A 388 -13.68 -21.69 3.54
N ILE A 389 -13.76 -22.17 2.29
CA ILE A 389 -12.70 -23.00 1.67
C ILE A 389 -11.46 -22.15 1.45
N LEU A 390 -11.63 -20.94 0.94
CA LEU A 390 -10.53 -20.01 0.70
C LEU A 390 -9.82 -19.63 1.99
N CYS A 391 -10.57 -19.32 3.06
CA CYS A 391 -9.99 -19.03 4.39
C CYS A 391 -9.14 -20.19 4.90
N GLY A 392 -9.61 -21.44 4.77
CA GLY A 392 -8.86 -22.61 5.19
C GLY A 392 -7.54 -22.77 4.44
N VAL A 393 -7.57 -22.58 3.12
CA VAL A 393 -6.38 -22.64 2.26
C VAL A 393 -5.39 -21.51 2.62
N ILE A 394 -5.89 -20.29 2.78
CA ILE A 394 -5.06 -19.14 3.14
C ILE A 394 -4.40 -19.35 4.51
N MET A 395 -5.16 -19.82 5.51
CA MET A 395 -4.64 -20.11 6.85
C MET A 395 -3.52 -21.15 6.79
N ALA A 396 -3.70 -22.22 6.02
CA ALA A 396 -2.68 -23.25 5.85
C ALA A 396 -1.39 -22.65 5.24
N PHE A 397 -1.51 -21.83 4.19
CA PHE A 397 -0.35 -21.12 3.60
C PHE A 397 0.31 -20.15 4.57
N MET A 398 -0.45 -19.47 5.41
CA MET A 398 0.10 -18.56 6.42
C MET A 398 0.91 -19.32 7.47
N ILE A 399 0.39 -20.45 7.99
CA ILE A 399 1.11 -21.28 8.98
C ILE A 399 2.40 -21.83 8.37
N LEU A 400 2.32 -22.41 7.17
CA LEU A 400 3.49 -22.90 6.46
C LEU A 400 4.48 -21.79 6.16
N GLY A 401 3.98 -20.62 5.73
CA GLY A 401 4.79 -19.43 5.46
C GLY A 401 5.52 -18.93 6.71
N ALA A 402 4.82 -18.73 7.81
CA ALA A 402 5.41 -18.28 9.05
C ALA A 402 6.49 -19.26 9.56
N TYR A 403 6.23 -20.56 9.48
CA TYR A 403 7.21 -21.59 9.84
C TYR A 403 8.45 -21.53 8.93
N SER A 404 8.27 -21.28 7.63
CA SER A 404 9.36 -21.31 6.64
C SER A 404 10.34 -20.13 6.76
N VAL A 405 9.97 -19.05 7.46
CA VAL A 405 10.83 -17.86 7.64
C VAL A 405 12.12 -18.23 8.36
N SER A 406 12.02 -18.87 9.51
CA SER A 406 13.17 -19.23 10.36
C SER A 406 13.17 -20.72 10.73
N SER A 407 12.34 -21.53 10.07
CA SER A 407 12.10 -22.95 10.43
C SER A 407 11.73 -23.12 11.91
N SER A 408 10.99 -22.16 12.47
CA SER A 408 10.68 -22.07 13.90
C SER A 408 9.18 -22.05 14.18
N ALA A 409 8.74 -22.91 15.11
CA ALA A 409 7.39 -22.88 15.64
C ALA A 409 7.12 -21.61 16.45
N PHE A 410 8.15 -20.91 16.93
CA PHE A 410 8.04 -19.63 17.61
C PHE A 410 7.47 -18.56 16.68
N ASP A 411 7.89 -18.51 15.42
CA ASP A 411 7.36 -17.56 14.42
C ASP A 411 5.88 -17.81 14.14
N VAL A 412 5.45 -19.06 14.11
CA VAL A 412 4.01 -19.39 14.00
C VAL A 412 3.25 -18.90 15.23
N ALA A 413 3.80 -19.08 16.44
CA ALA A 413 3.18 -18.59 17.65
C ALA A 413 3.11 -17.04 17.67
N VAL A 414 4.16 -16.35 17.23
CA VAL A 414 4.17 -14.89 17.05
C VAL A 414 3.07 -14.46 16.07
N MET A 415 2.97 -15.11 14.92
CA MET A 415 1.92 -14.82 13.93
C MET A 415 0.52 -15.00 14.53
N LEU A 416 0.27 -16.10 15.24
CA LEU A 416 -1.03 -16.36 15.87
C LEU A 416 -1.34 -15.31 16.95
N LEU A 417 -0.37 -14.98 17.80
CA LEU A 417 -0.51 -13.94 18.83
C LEU A 417 -0.86 -12.59 18.22
N PHE A 418 -0.08 -12.14 17.22
CA PHE A 418 -0.33 -10.87 16.57
C PHE A 418 -1.58 -10.87 15.70
N GLY A 419 -2.05 -12.04 15.26
CA GLY A 419 -3.36 -12.19 14.61
C GLY A 419 -4.51 -11.86 15.57
N VAL A 420 -4.48 -12.42 16.77
CA VAL A 420 -5.48 -12.12 17.82
C VAL A 420 -5.36 -10.66 18.27
N VAL A 421 -4.14 -10.18 18.52
CA VAL A 421 -3.89 -8.77 18.89
C VAL A 421 -4.40 -7.83 17.81
N GLY A 422 -4.09 -8.08 16.54
CA GLY A 422 -4.52 -7.28 15.40
C GLY A 422 -6.05 -7.23 15.26
N TYR A 423 -6.70 -8.38 15.41
CA TYR A 423 -8.15 -8.46 15.43
C TYR A 423 -8.79 -7.63 16.55
N LEU A 424 -8.27 -7.72 17.78
CA LEU A 424 -8.75 -6.90 18.90
C LEU A 424 -8.50 -5.41 18.67
N LEU A 425 -7.31 -5.05 18.18
CA LEU A 425 -6.97 -3.66 17.88
C LEU A 425 -7.91 -3.06 16.82
N ARG A 426 -8.26 -3.83 15.76
CA ARG A 426 -9.24 -3.39 14.75
C ARG A 426 -10.62 -3.17 15.35
N LYS A 427 -11.10 -4.07 16.22
CA LYS A 427 -12.38 -3.90 16.93
C LYS A 427 -12.47 -2.60 17.74
N PHE A 428 -11.34 -2.15 18.27
CA PHE A 428 -11.25 -0.89 19.01
C PHE A 428 -10.82 0.30 18.15
N ASP A 429 -10.88 0.21 16.82
CA ASP A 429 -10.47 1.27 15.88
C ASP A 429 -9.01 1.73 16.07
N PHE A 430 -8.07 0.84 16.42
CA PHE A 430 -6.64 1.13 16.42
C PHE A 430 -6.04 0.86 15.04
N PRO A 431 -5.27 1.79 14.46
CA PRO A 431 -4.59 1.57 13.19
C PRO A 431 -3.39 0.64 13.36
N LEU A 432 -3.27 -0.40 12.53
CA LEU A 432 -2.19 -1.39 12.61
C LEU A 432 -0.91 -0.94 11.88
N ALA A 433 -1.05 -0.11 10.85
CA ALA A 433 0.07 0.35 10.02
C ALA A 433 1.21 1.02 10.82
N PRO A 434 0.94 1.86 11.85
CA PRO A 434 1.98 2.43 12.68
C PRO A 434 2.87 1.40 13.37
N ILE A 435 2.31 0.27 13.84
CA ILE A 435 3.11 -0.80 14.48
C ILE A 435 4.16 -1.32 13.52
N VAL A 436 3.74 -1.68 12.31
CA VAL A 436 4.63 -2.27 11.30
C VAL A 436 5.69 -1.27 10.86
N LEU A 437 5.30 -0.02 10.63
CA LEU A 437 6.21 1.03 10.21
C LEU A 437 7.32 1.27 11.22
N THR A 438 6.94 1.40 12.49
CA THR A 438 7.92 1.66 13.54
C THR A 438 8.72 0.42 13.92
N LEU A 439 8.17 -0.78 13.77
CA LEU A 439 8.91 -2.04 13.90
C LEU A 439 10.03 -2.13 12.85
N ILE A 440 9.75 -1.71 11.61
CA ILE A 440 10.72 -1.77 10.50
C ILE A 440 11.71 -0.60 10.56
N LEU A 441 11.23 0.63 10.79
CA LEU A 441 12.07 1.83 10.80
C LEU A 441 12.81 2.05 12.13
N GLY A 442 12.35 1.44 13.22
CA GLY A 442 12.91 1.61 14.56
C GLY A 442 14.41 1.34 14.64
N PRO A 443 14.90 0.19 14.17
CA PRO A 443 16.34 -0.11 14.18
C PRO A 443 17.16 0.88 13.35
N LEU A 444 16.65 1.32 12.20
CA LEU A 444 17.30 2.34 11.35
C LEU A 444 17.34 3.70 12.04
N MET A 445 16.22 4.08 12.68
CA MET A 445 16.12 5.32 13.45
C MET A 445 17.13 5.33 14.61
N GLU A 446 17.19 4.25 15.39
CA GLU A 446 18.10 4.11 16.52
C GLU A 446 19.56 4.20 16.04
N ARG A 447 19.90 3.46 14.98
CA ARG A 447 21.24 3.48 14.40
C ARG A 447 21.64 4.88 13.93
N SER A 448 20.79 5.55 13.17
CA SER A 448 21.06 6.89 12.65
C SER A 448 21.18 7.94 13.77
N LEU A 449 20.30 7.85 14.80
CA LEU A 449 20.36 8.71 15.97
C LEU A 449 21.70 8.56 16.72
N ARG A 450 22.10 7.33 17.02
CA ARG A 450 23.33 7.05 17.77
C ARG A 450 24.56 7.46 16.98
N GLN A 451 24.63 7.15 15.68
CA GLN A 451 25.73 7.59 14.82
C GLN A 451 25.84 9.12 14.77
N SER A 452 24.72 9.83 14.66
CA SER A 452 24.70 11.30 14.68
C SER A 452 25.21 11.86 16.00
N LEU A 453 24.79 11.28 17.13
CA LEU A 453 25.26 11.69 18.45
C LEU A 453 26.73 11.36 18.69
N GLU A 454 27.23 10.25 18.15
CA GLU A 454 28.64 9.88 18.22
C GLU A 454 29.51 10.89 17.45
N ILE A 455 29.12 11.28 16.23
CA ILE A 455 29.79 12.30 15.43
C ILE A 455 29.83 13.65 16.19
N SER A 456 28.77 14.00 16.92
CA SER A 456 28.64 15.27 17.64
C SER A 456 29.13 15.21 19.11
N GLN A 457 29.72 14.09 19.54
CA GLN A 457 30.14 13.86 20.93
C GLN A 457 28.99 14.06 21.94
N GLY A 458 27.79 13.64 21.56
CA GLY A 458 26.57 13.70 22.39
C GLY A 458 25.75 14.98 22.24
N SER A 459 26.11 15.91 21.36
CA SER A 459 25.36 17.15 21.17
C SER A 459 24.18 16.97 20.22
N PHE A 460 22.96 17.27 20.68
CA PHE A 460 21.76 17.31 19.83
C PHE A 460 21.75 18.51 18.85
N GLY A 461 22.65 19.46 18.99
CA GLY A 461 22.81 20.59 18.07
C GLY A 461 23.12 20.16 16.64
N ILE A 462 23.67 18.94 16.45
CA ILE A 462 23.97 18.39 15.13
C ILE A 462 22.76 18.30 14.21
N PHE A 463 21.57 18.08 14.75
CA PHE A 463 20.33 17.98 13.96
C PHE A 463 19.88 19.32 13.37
N PHE A 464 20.43 20.42 13.85
CA PHE A 464 20.18 21.79 13.36
C PHE A 464 21.36 22.34 12.57
N SER A 465 22.46 21.63 12.47
CA SER A 465 23.63 22.04 11.67
C SER A 465 23.45 21.82 10.18
N SER A 466 22.61 20.84 9.80
CA SER A 466 22.25 20.55 8.42
C SER A 466 20.94 21.22 8.04
N PRO A 467 20.89 22.06 6.98
CA PRO A 467 19.66 22.66 6.50
C PRO A 467 18.60 21.61 6.10
N ILE A 468 19.03 20.52 5.47
CA ILE A 468 18.16 19.41 5.05
C ILE A 468 17.51 18.77 6.28
N ALA A 469 18.31 18.36 7.28
CA ALA A 469 17.78 17.74 8.49
C ALA A 469 16.85 18.69 9.26
N THR A 470 17.19 19.97 9.37
CA THR A 470 16.35 20.98 10.02
C THR A 470 14.99 21.10 9.34
N VAL A 471 14.94 21.18 8.01
CA VAL A 471 13.69 21.26 7.25
C VAL A 471 12.87 19.96 7.43
N LEU A 472 13.49 18.80 7.33
CA LEU A 472 12.81 17.53 7.51
C LEU A 472 12.23 17.37 8.92
N LEU A 473 12.97 17.76 9.97
CA LEU A 473 12.48 17.74 11.34
C LEU A 473 11.36 18.77 11.58
N ALA A 474 11.48 19.97 11.00
CA ALA A 474 10.41 20.97 11.07
C ALA A 474 9.12 20.46 10.42
N LEU A 475 9.22 19.80 9.26
CA LEU A 475 8.08 19.14 8.61
C LEU A 475 7.55 17.99 9.47
N ALA A 476 8.40 17.19 10.10
CA ALA A 476 8.00 16.11 10.99
C ALA A 476 7.15 16.65 12.17
N VAL A 477 7.62 17.71 12.82
CA VAL A 477 6.87 18.38 13.90
C VAL A 477 5.55 18.97 13.39
N LEU A 478 5.55 19.57 12.21
CA LEU A 478 4.32 20.11 11.59
C LEU A 478 3.29 18.99 11.36
N PHE A 479 3.70 17.84 10.81
CA PHE A 479 2.79 16.71 10.61
C PHE A 479 2.27 16.11 11.92
N LEU A 480 3.07 16.09 13.00
CA LEU A 480 2.62 15.64 14.31
C LEU A 480 1.59 16.60 14.94
N ILE A 481 1.76 17.90 14.74
CA ILE A 481 0.94 18.94 15.41
C ILE A 481 -0.30 19.31 14.57
N ALA A 482 -0.23 19.22 13.24
CA ALA A 482 -1.32 19.61 12.33
C ALA A 482 -2.68 18.97 12.66
N PRO A 483 -2.77 17.67 13.02
CA PRO A 483 -4.03 17.06 13.42
C PRO A 483 -4.58 17.60 14.74
N ALA A 484 -3.72 18.01 15.69
CA ALA A 484 -4.16 18.60 16.95
C ALA A 484 -4.86 19.96 16.73
N PHE A 485 -4.39 20.77 15.80
CA PHE A 485 -5.06 22.02 15.44
C PHE A 485 -6.47 21.80 14.88
N LYS A 486 -6.70 20.73 14.11
CA LYS A 486 -8.05 20.39 13.63
C LYS A 486 -8.98 20.00 14.78
N PHE A 487 -8.47 19.35 15.81
CA PHE A 487 -9.24 18.96 17.00
C PHE A 487 -9.68 20.20 17.81
N PHE A 488 -8.78 21.15 18.05
CA PHE A 488 -9.10 22.39 18.76
C PHE A 488 -10.07 23.29 17.99
N ARG A 489 -10.05 23.25 16.66
CA ARG A 489 -10.94 24.05 15.80
C ARG A 489 -12.37 23.49 15.74
N LYS A 490 -12.55 22.16 15.83
CA LYS A 490 -13.88 21.53 15.95
C LYS A 490 -14.52 21.73 17.32
N GLY A 491 -13.75 21.84 18.40
CA GLY A 491 -14.27 22.11 19.74
C GLY A 491 -14.84 23.51 19.93
N LYS A 492 -14.46 24.50 19.08
CA LYS A 492 -15.00 25.87 19.17
C LYS A 492 -16.37 26.07 18.49
N VAL A 493 -16.83 25.12 17.68
CA VAL A 493 -18.13 25.25 16.95
C VAL A 493 -19.31 24.71 17.75
N VAL A 494 -19.07 23.95 18.85
CA VAL A 494 -20.15 23.35 19.67
C VAL A 494 -20.59 24.24 20.84
N ILE A 495 -19.91 25.37 21.13
CA ILE A 495 -20.21 26.23 22.29
C ILE A 495 -21.05 27.49 21.93
N SER A 496 -21.45 27.65 20.68
CA SER A 496 -22.23 28.84 20.25
C SER A 496 -23.60 28.53 19.64
N GLY A 497 -24.33 27.59 20.22
CA GLY A 497 -25.62 27.15 19.69
C GLY A 497 -26.65 26.71 20.72
N ASP A 498 -26.65 27.30 21.95
CA ASP A 498 -27.83 27.17 22.86
C ASP A 498 -28.08 28.52 23.53
N GLY A 499 -28.96 29.27 22.93
CA GLY A 499 -29.50 30.50 23.51
C GLY A 499 -30.39 31.21 22.50
N GLU A 500 -31.62 30.69 22.37
CA GLU A 500 -32.85 31.44 22.23
C GLU A 500 -33.98 30.50 21.82
N ALA A 501 -34.71 30.06 22.89
CA ALA A 501 -36.03 29.52 22.72
C ALA A 501 -37.00 30.66 23.15
N ALA A 502 -37.87 31.03 22.26
CA ALA A 502 -39.17 31.61 22.57
C ALA A 502 -40.16 31.13 21.50
#